data_ecef30d7ef35a13d34fbf49bf7936282
#
_entry.id   ecef30d7ef35a13d34fbf49bf7936282
#
_cell.length_a   1.000
_cell.length_b   1.000
_cell.length_c   1.000
_cell.angle_alpha   90.00
_cell.angle_beta   90.00
_cell.angle_gamma   90.00
#
_symmetry.space_group_name_H-M   'P 1'
#
loop_
_entity.id
_entity.type
_entity.pdbx_description
1 polymer ?
#
loop_
_entity_poly.entity_id
_entity_poly.type
_entity_poly.pdbx_seq_one_letter_code
_entity_poly.pdbx_strand_id
1 'polypeptide(L)'
;THFFIYGHIWDNLLISNKQYYNTFVTRPYMDFAQKTQCGKWFHDMQAIWQDRNIIFIEGEKSRLGVGNDLFHNAKSIKRILCPPTSAFDKYDSIVNEAIKQNKDVLFLIALGPTATVLAYDLHKKGYQAIDIGHVDIEYEWWRMNAKRKVKIQNKYVNEAVGGNIVSVAGEEYESQIIAKI
;
A
#
# COMPACT_ATOMS: atom_id res chain seq x y z
N THR A 1 -4.89 22.31 4.67
CA THR A 1 -4.94 22.76 6.08
C THR A 1 -3.66 22.43 6.83
N HIS A 2 -3.10 21.21 6.73
CA HIS A 2 -1.85 20.82 7.40
C HIS A 2 -0.65 21.69 7.02
N PHE A 3 -0.52 22.04 5.76
CA PHE A 3 0.58 22.90 5.31
C PHE A 3 0.56 24.29 5.97
N PHE A 4 -0.63 24.88 6.15
CA PHE A 4 -0.75 26.19 6.81
C PHE A 4 -0.44 26.13 8.31
N ILE A 5 -0.70 25.00 8.97
CA ILE A 5 -0.42 24.84 10.39
C ILE A 5 1.06 24.52 10.65
N TYR A 6 1.66 23.68 9.80
CA TYR A 6 2.98 23.11 10.00
C TYR A 6 4.01 23.58 8.96
N GLY A 7 3.72 24.63 8.18
CA GLY A 7 4.60 25.14 7.11
C GLY A 7 6.02 25.45 7.60
N HIS A 8 6.14 26.05 8.77
CA HIS A 8 7.45 26.36 9.38
C HIS A 8 8.31 25.11 9.67
N ILE A 9 7.68 23.95 9.89
CA ILE A 9 8.42 22.69 10.04
C ILE A 9 8.95 22.22 8.69
N TRP A 10 8.13 22.34 7.64
CA TRP A 10 8.52 21.97 6.28
C TRP A 10 9.65 22.83 5.74
N ASP A 11 9.63 24.14 6.00
CA ASP A 11 10.70 25.05 5.58
C ASP A 11 12.07 24.64 6.14
N ASN A 12 12.11 24.04 7.33
CA ASN A 12 13.33 23.53 7.94
C ASN A 12 13.73 22.12 7.44
N LEU A 13 12.79 21.34 6.89
CA LEU A 13 13.03 19.98 6.43
C LEU A 13 13.33 19.90 4.94
N LEU A 14 12.81 20.85 4.15
CA LEU A 14 12.99 20.88 2.71
C LEU A 14 14.38 21.37 2.33
N ILE A 15 15.06 20.59 1.51
CA ILE A 15 16.39 20.93 0.97
C ILE A 15 16.18 21.64 -0.37
N SER A 16 16.59 22.89 -0.50
CA SER A 16 16.28 23.78 -1.63
C SER A 16 16.67 23.23 -3.02
N ASN A 17 17.72 22.42 -3.11
CA ASN A 17 18.21 21.86 -4.38
C ASN A 17 17.82 20.39 -4.59
N LYS A 18 16.93 19.83 -3.75
CA LYS A 18 16.47 18.45 -3.87
C LYS A 18 15.18 18.38 -4.68
N GLN A 19 15.13 17.46 -5.63
CA GLN A 19 13.90 17.14 -6.34
C GLN A 19 13.00 16.28 -5.45
N TYR A 20 11.76 16.68 -5.30
CA TYR A 20 10.71 15.93 -4.61
C TYR A 20 9.68 15.45 -5.63
N TYR A 21 9.19 14.24 -5.43
CA TYR A 21 8.20 13.60 -6.31
C TYR A 21 6.80 13.67 -5.71
N ASN A 22 5.80 13.57 -6.56
CA ASN A 22 4.40 13.59 -6.16
C ASN A 22 4.03 12.30 -5.40
N THR A 23 3.68 12.42 -4.13
CA THR A 23 3.24 11.29 -3.29
C THR A 23 1.82 10.80 -3.60
N PHE A 24 1.03 11.58 -4.34
CA PHE A 24 -0.31 11.16 -4.80
C PHE A 24 -0.29 10.08 -5.88
N VAL A 25 0.88 9.62 -6.31
CA VAL A 25 1.01 8.50 -7.25
C VAL A 25 0.25 7.25 -6.78
N THR A 26 0.13 7.02 -5.48
CA THR A 26 -0.64 5.90 -4.90
C THR A 26 -2.13 6.21 -4.71
N ARG A 27 -2.59 7.40 -5.10
CA ARG A 27 -4.00 7.84 -5.05
C ARG A 27 -4.46 8.38 -6.42
N PRO A 28 -4.39 7.59 -7.48
CA PRO A 28 -4.55 8.09 -8.85
C PRO A 28 -6.00 8.31 -9.28
N TYR A 29 -6.99 8.09 -8.42
CA TYR A 29 -8.40 8.18 -8.80
C TYR A 29 -9.20 9.20 -8.00
N MET A 30 -9.38 9.01 -6.69
CA MET A 30 -10.38 9.76 -5.93
C MET A 30 -10.03 11.25 -5.83
N ASP A 31 -8.78 11.57 -5.62
CA ASP A 31 -8.30 12.94 -5.40
C ASP A 31 -8.01 13.73 -6.70
N PHE A 32 -8.14 13.10 -7.87
CA PHE A 32 -7.98 13.77 -9.16
C PHE A 32 -9.29 14.24 -9.76
N ALA A 33 -9.33 15.48 -10.28
CA ALA A 33 -10.50 16.03 -10.94
C ALA A 33 -10.78 15.31 -12.28
N GLN A 34 -9.73 15.07 -13.07
CA GLN A 34 -9.83 14.35 -14.34
C GLN A 34 -9.57 12.86 -14.13
N LYS A 35 -10.55 12.03 -14.50
CA LYS A 35 -10.53 10.56 -14.31
C LYS A 35 -10.09 9.78 -15.57
N THR A 36 -9.96 10.44 -16.71
CA THR A 36 -9.72 9.79 -18.02
C THR A 36 -8.39 9.04 -18.10
N GLN A 37 -7.38 9.47 -17.37
CA GLN A 37 -6.05 8.87 -17.35
C GLN A 37 -5.86 7.77 -16.29
N CYS A 38 -6.81 7.61 -15.37
CA CYS A 38 -6.63 6.72 -14.20
C CYS A 38 -6.37 5.27 -14.63
N GLY A 39 -7.10 4.76 -15.62
CA GLY A 39 -6.89 3.40 -16.12
C GLY A 39 -5.47 3.19 -16.67
N LYS A 40 -4.93 4.18 -17.40
CA LYS A 40 -3.55 4.14 -17.88
C LYS A 40 -2.55 4.11 -16.72
N TRP A 41 -2.75 4.93 -15.69
CA TRP A 41 -1.84 4.96 -14.55
C TRP A 41 -1.83 3.65 -13.78
N PHE A 42 -2.99 3.00 -13.58
CA PHE A 42 -3.04 1.67 -12.98
C PHE A 42 -2.31 0.63 -13.83
N HIS A 43 -2.49 0.68 -15.15
CA HIS A 43 -1.77 -0.20 -16.06
C HIS A 43 -0.25 0.05 -16.01
N ASP A 44 0.18 1.31 -16.02
CA ASP A 44 1.60 1.66 -15.91
C ASP A 44 2.21 1.17 -14.57
N MET A 45 1.43 1.25 -13.47
CA MET A 45 1.87 0.71 -12.18
C MET A 45 2.03 -0.81 -12.17
N GLN A 46 1.21 -1.55 -12.92
CA GLN A 46 1.32 -3.00 -13.02
C GLN A 46 2.69 -3.45 -13.54
N ALA A 47 3.38 -2.64 -14.34
CA ALA A 47 4.74 -2.92 -14.80
C ALA A 47 5.76 -3.01 -13.64
N ILE A 48 5.48 -2.42 -12.48
CA ILE A 48 6.38 -2.44 -11.32
C ILE A 48 6.50 -3.86 -10.74
N TRP A 49 5.42 -4.63 -10.74
CA TRP A 49 5.36 -5.97 -10.15
C TRP A 49 5.16 -7.09 -11.18
N GLN A 50 5.16 -6.75 -12.46
CA GLN A 50 5.03 -7.74 -13.53
C GLN A 50 6.14 -8.80 -13.44
N ASP A 51 5.73 -10.08 -13.48
CA ASP A 51 6.61 -11.26 -13.43
C ASP A 51 7.53 -11.33 -12.20
N ARG A 52 7.21 -10.61 -11.12
CA ARG A 52 8.00 -10.56 -9.90
C ARG A 52 7.39 -11.36 -8.76
N ASN A 53 8.25 -11.89 -7.90
CA ASN A 53 7.84 -12.41 -6.60
C ASN A 53 7.58 -11.23 -5.68
N ILE A 54 6.33 -11.04 -5.25
CA ILE A 54 5.95 -9.94 -4.36
C ILE A 54 5.58 -10.44 -2.97
N ILE A 55 5.89 -9.63 -1.97
CA ILE A 55 5.43 -9.85 -0.60
C ILE A 55 4.70 -8.59 -0.14
N PHE A 56 3.42 -8.74 0.14
CA PHE A 56 2.67 -7.69 0.81
C PHE A 56 3.03 -7.64 2.29
N ILE A 57 3.30 -6.44 2.81
CA ILE A 57 3.33 -6.16 4.24
C ILE A 57 2.14 -5.26 4.52
N GLU A 58 1.09 -5.82 5.09
CA GLU A 58 -0.22 -5.17 5.17
C GLU A 58 -0.92 -5.40 6.51
N GLY A 59 -1.84 -4.52 6.89
CA GLY A 59 -2.73 -4.78 8.03
C GLY A 59 -3.65 -5.97 7.74
N GLU A 60 -3.95 -6.81 8.72
CA GLU A 60 -4.77 -8.04 8.59
C GLU A 60 -6.08 -7.87 7.80
N LYS A 61 -6.63 -6.65 7.80
CA LYS A 61 -7.91 -6.35 7.15
C LYS A 61 -7.75 -5.65 5.79
N SER A 62 -6.53 -5.32 5.37
CA SER A 62 -6.28 -4.57 4.13
C SER A 62 -6.57 -5.39 2.88
N ARG A 63 -6.08 -6.63 2.84
CA ARG A 63 -6.37 -7.62 1.78
C ARG A 63 -6.10 -7.11 0.37
N LEU A 64 -4.89 -6.58 0.17
CA LEU A 64 -4.45 -6.06 -1.12
C LEU A 64 -4.65 -7.09 -2.25
N GLY A 65 -5.24 -6.66 -3.36
CA GLY A 65 -5.52 -7.47 -4.54
C GLY A 65 -6.68 -8.46 -4.41
N VAL A 66 -7.23 -8.67 -3.22
CA VAL A 66 -8.37 -9.61 -3.07
C VAL A 66 -9.60 -9.06 -3.78
N GLY A 67 -10.19 -9.87 -4.68
CA GLY A 67 -11.40 -9.51 -5.43
C GLY A 67 -11.16 -8.59 -6.63
N ASN A 68 -9.91 -8.31 -6.99
CA ASN A 68 -9.56 -7.58 -8.20
C ASN A 68 -8.30 -8.16 -8.89
N ASP A 69 -7.96 -7.60 -10.04
CA ASP A 69 -6.89 -8.06 -10.94
C ASP A 69 -5.67 -7.13 -10.95
N LEU A 70 -5.56 -6.19 -10.01
CA LEU A 70 -4.47 -5.21 -9.98
C LEU A 70 -3.08 -5.88 -9.93
N PHE A 71 -2.96 -6.98 -9.23
CA PHE A 71 -1.69 -7.70 -9.03
C PHE A 71 -1.63 -9.05 -9.75
N HIS A 72 -2.56 -9.32 -10.71
CA HIS A 72 -2.66 -10.62 -11.39
C HIS A 72 -1.42 -11.00 -12.21
N ASN A 73 -0.63 -10.00 -12.64
CA ASN A 73 0.58 -10.20 -13.42
C ASN A 73 1.85 -10.39 -12.57
N ALA A 74 1.72 -10.45 -11.24
CA ALA A 74 2.82 -10.87 -10.36
C ALA A 74 3.09 -12.37 -10.53
N LYS A 75 4.37 -12.76 -10.46
CA LYS A 75 4.79 -14.17 -10.55
C LYS A 75 4.30 -14.99 -9.34
N SER A 76 4.38 -14.42 -8.16
CA SER A 76 3.87 -15.01 -6.92
C SER A 76 3.53 -13.93 -5.91
N ILE A 77 2.57 -14.23 -5.04
CA ILE A 77 2.12 -13.36 -3.94
C ILE A 77 2.30 -14.09 -2.62
N LYS A 78 2.96 -13.45 -1.66
CA LYS A 78 3.01 -13.84 -0.26
C LYS A 78 2.63 -12.65 0.62
N ARG A 79 2.31 -12.91 1.90
CA ARG A 79 1.80 -11.87 2.81
C ARG A 79 2.43 -11.98 4.19
N ILE A 80 2.85 -10.84 4.74
CA ILE A 80 3.15 -10.64 6.16
C ILE A 80 2.03 -9.78 6.71
N LEU A 81 1.22 -10.34 7.59
CA LEU A 81 0.10 -9.62 8.20
C LEU A 81 0.55 -8.93 9.48
N CYS A 82 0.15 -7.69 9.61
CA CYS A 82 0.49 -6.81 10.73
C CYS A 82 -0.79 -6.31 11.42
N PRO A 83 -0.69 -5.76 12.63
CA PRO A 83 -1.82 -5.13 13.30
C PRO A 83 -2.50 -4.10 12.37
N PRO A 84 -3.85 -4.07 12.33
CA PRO A 84 -4.60 -3.18 11.45
C PRO A 84 -4.50 -1.71 11.88
N THR A 85 -4.05 -1.45 13.11
CA THR A 85 -3.80 -0.13 13.69
C THR A 85 -2.50 -0.17 14.48
N SER A 86 -1.85 0.99 14.64
CA SER A 86 -0.61 1.13 15.45
C SER A 86 0.50 0.13 15.06
N ALA A 87 0.63 -0.18 13.76
CA ALA A 87 1.63 -1.14 13.27
C ALA A 87 3.06 -0.76 13.67
N PHE A 88 3.31 0.53 13.95
CA PHE A 88 4.63 1.01 14.40
C PHE A 88 5.03 0.43 15.77
N ASP A 89 4.08 0.05 16.62
CA ASP A 89 4.38 -0.60 17.92
C ASP A 89 5.03 -1.99 17.75
N LYS A 90 4.93 -2.56 16.54
CA LYS A 90 5.52 -3.85 16.14
C LYS A 90 6.64 -3.70 15.13
N TYR A 91 7.18 -2.49 14.97
CA TYR A 91 8.10 -2.15 13.89
C TYR A 91 9.29 -3.12 13.79
N ASP A 92 10.00 -3.37 14.89
CA ASP A 92 11.16 -4.26 14.91
C ASP A 92 10.80 -5.69 14.53
N SER A 93 9.64 -6.18 14.97
CA SER A 93 9.14 -7.51 14.60
C SER A 93 8.86 -7.60 13.10
N ILE A 94 8.27 -6.54 12.51
CA ILE A 94 7.99 -6.47 11.08
C ILE A 94 9.29 -6.46 10.27
N VAL A 95 10.25 -5.62 10.66
CA VAL A 95 11.58 -5.58 10.02
C VAL A 95 12.27 -6.93 10.11
N ASN A 96 12.29 -7.55 11.29
CA ASN A 96 12.93 -8.84 11.52
C ASN A 96 12.30 -9.96 10.68
N GLU A 97 10.98 -9.94 10.47
CA GLU A 97 10.32 -10.91 9.59
C GLU A 97 10.62 -10.64 8.11
N ALA A 98 10.59 -9.38 7.70
CA ALA A 98 10.86 -8.99 6.32
C ALA A 98 12.30 -9.38 5.89
N ILE A 99 13.30 -9.18 6.75
CA ILE A 99 14.71 -9.46 6.39
C ILE A 99 15.05 -10.94 6.32
N LYS A 100 14.16 -11.85 6.74
CA LYS A 100 14.32 -13.29 6.50
C LYS A 100 14.06 -13.69 5.05
N GLN A 101 13.43 -12.83 4.28
CA GLN A 101 13.03 -13.11 2.91
C GLN A 101 14.21 -12.94 1.94
N ASN A 102 14.09 -13.53 0.74
CA ASN A 102 15.11 -13.39 -0.29
C ASN A 102 15.21 -11.94 -0.78
N LYS A 103 16.41 -11.51 -1.21
CA LYS A 103 16.69 -10.14 -1.67
C LYS A 103 16.05 -9.79 -3.02
N ASP A 104 15.67 -10.76 -3.81
CA ASP A 104 15.04 -10.58 -5.13
C ASP A 104 13.54 -10.29 -5.06
N VAL A 105 12.93 -10.44 -3.88
CA VAL A 105 11.51 -10.10 -3.71
C VAL A 105 11.27 -8.60 -3.76
N LEU A 106 10.08 -8.21 -4.20
CA LEU A 106 9.57 -6.85 -4.10
C LEU A 106 8.60 -6.76 -2.92
N PHE A 107 8.93 -5.94 -1.93
CA PHE A 107 7.98 -5.61 -0.87
C PHE A 107 7.03 -4.50 -1.32
N LEU A 108 5.73 -4.75 -1.25
CA LEU A 108 4.67 -3.78 -1.43
C LEU A 108 3.98 -3.56 -0.08
N ILE A 109 4.09 -2.34 0.46
CA ILE A 109 3.76 -2.07 1.86
C ILE A 109 2.54 -1.17 1.96
N ALA A 110 1.56 -1.56 2.77
CA ALA A 110 0.35 -0.77 3.06
C ALA A 110 0.04 -0.81 4.57
N LEU A 111 0.76 0.01 5.35
CA LEU A 111 0.68 0.09 6.81
C LEU A 111 0.53 1.54 7.31
N GLY A 112 -0.18 2.40 6.55
CA GLY A 112 -0.28 3.80 6.88
C GLY A 112 1.10 4.46 7.00
N PRO A 113 1.34 5.40 7.93
CA PRO A 113 2.62 6.10 8.05
C PRO A 113 3.83 5.18 8.32
N THR A 114 3.61 4.00 8.90
CA THR A 114 4.66 3.00 9.12
C THR A 114 5.28 2.51 7.82
N ALA A 115 4.50 2.45 6.73
CA ALA A 115 4.96 1.95 5.44
C ALA A 115 6.11 2.79 4.87
N THR A 116 6.05 4.11 5.00
CA THR A 116 7.08 5.02 4.47
C THR A 116 8.44 4.78 5.14
N VAL A 117 8.46 4.66 6.46
CA VAL A 117 9.69 4.40 7.22
C VAL A 117 10.22 3.00 6.92
N LEU A 118 9.32 2.00 6.90
CA LEU A 118 9.68 0.61 6.62
C LEU A 118 10.26 0.42 5.21
N ALA A 119 9.67 1.06 4.20
CA ALA A 119 10.19 1.01 2.83
C ALA A 119 11.62 1.57 2.76
N TYR A 120 11.88 2.69 3.43
CA TYR A 120 13.22 3.27 3.50
C TYR A 120 14.22 2.33 4.18
N ASP A 121 13.88 1.79 5.34
CA ASP A 121 14.79 0.94 6.10
C ASP A 121 15.06 -0.40 5.41
N LEU A 122 14.08 -1.00 4.74
CA LEU A 122 14.27 -2.19 3.91
C LEU A 122 15.15 -1.87 2.70
N HIS A 123 14.99 -0.70 2.07
CA HIS A 123 15.88 -0.26 1.00
C HIS A 123 17.33 -0.15 1.49
N LYS A 124 17.57 0.46 2.66
CA LYS A 124 18.92 0.54 3.26
C LYS A 124 19.53 -0.82 3.54
N LYS A 125 18.71 -1.84 3.75
CA LYS A 125 19.12 -3.23 3.92
C LYS A 125 19.25 -4.00 2.60
N GLY A 126 19.11 -3.33 1.44
CA GLY A 126 19.30 -3.89 0.10
C GLY A 126 18.10 -4.63 -0.47
N TYR A 127 16.88 -4.36 0.02
CA TYR A 127 15.64 -4.83 -0.58
C TYR A 127 15.03 -3.78 -1.50
N GLN A 128 14.23 -4.21 -2.46
CA GLN A 128 13.26 -3.33 -3.11
C GLN A 128 11.98 -3.29 -2.27
N ALA A 129 11.60 -2.10 -1.82
CA ALA A 129 10.42 -1.90 -1.00
C ALA A 129 9.72 -0.61 -1.40
N ILE A 130 8.40 -0.66 -1.53
CA ILE A 130 7.57 0.46 -1.98
C ILE A 130 6.39 0.61 -1.01
N ASP A 131 6.20 1.81 -0.48
CA ASP A 131 4.95 2.22 0.14
C ASP A 131 3.92 2.45 -0.98
N ILE A 132 2.96 1.52 -1.12
CA ILE A 132 1.90 1.60 -2.13
C ILE A 132 0.62 2.25 -1.62
N GLY A 133 0.60 2.65 -0.35
CA GLY A 133 -0.50 3.41 0.25
C GLY A 133 -1.88 2.81 -0.05
N HIS A 134 -2.74 3.59 -0.71
CA HIS A 134 -4.13 3.26 -0.99
C HIS A 134 -4.39 2.74 -2.42
N VAL A 135 -3.36 2.37 -3.16
CA VAL A 135 -3.51 2.06 -4.60
C VAL A 135 -4.58 1.01 -4.89
N ASP A 136 -4.69 -0.03 -4.05
CA ASP A 136 -5.68 -1.09 -4.21
C ASP A 136 -7.12 -0.59 -3.98
N ILE A 137 -7.35 0.25 -2.99
CA ILE A 137 -8.64 0.86 -2.71
C ILE A 137 -9.03 1.87 -3.81
N GLU A 138 -8.06 2.64 -4.28
CA GLU A 138 -8.24 3.57 -5.41
C GLU A 138 -8.60 2.81 -6.71
N TYR A 139 -7.98 1.64 -6.92
CA TYR A 139 -8.30 0.75 -8.04
C TYR A 139 -9.73 0.24 -7.98
N GLU A 140 -10.20 -0.21 -6.81
CA GLU A 140 -11.58 -0.63 -6.63
C GLU A 140 -12.56 0.52 -6.87
N TRP A 141 -12.29 1.71 -6.34
CA TRP A 141 -13.13 2.88 -6.59
C TRP A 141 -13.16 3.26 -8.08
N TRP A 142 -12.04 3.12 -8.79
CA TRP A 142 -11.99 3.32 -10.24
C TRP A 142 -12.83 2.29 -10.99
N ARG A 143 -12.71 1.00 -10.68
CA ARG A 143 -13.55 -0.07 -11.28
C ARG A 143 -15.03 0.17 -11.07
N MET A 144 -15.41 0.66 -9.91
CA MET A 144 -16.80 0.97 -9.55
C MET A 144 -17.30 2.30 -10.11
N ASN A 145 -16.46 3.11 -10.77
CA ASN A 145 -16.78 4.50 -11.13
C ASN A 145 -17.29 5.32 -9.93
N ALA A 146 -16.75 5.08 -8.74
CA ALA A 146 -17.20 5.69 -7.50
C ALA A 146 -17.01 7.23 -7.56
N LYS A 147 -18.06 7.97 -7.19
CA LYS A 147 -18.05 9.45 -7.13
C LYS A 147 -17.62 10.00 -5.78
N ARG A 148 -17.54 9.15 -4.78
CA ARG A 148 -17.11 9.45 -3.41
C ARG A 148 -16.47 8.23 -2.78
N LYS A 149 -15.74 8.41 -1.69
CA LYS A 149 -15.16 7.32 -0.91
C LYS A 149 -16.27 6.45 -0.33
N VAL A 150 -16.29 5.18 -0.73
CA VAL A 150 -17.27 4.18 -0.31
C VAL A 150 -16.55 2.96 0.25
N LYS A 151 -17.24 2.19 1.11
CA LYS A 151 -16.73 0.91 1.59
C LYS A 151 -16.50 -0.05 0.43
N ILE A 152 -15.46 -0.86 0.52
CA ILE A 152 -15.19 -1.96 -0.39
C ILE A 152 -15.52 -3.26 0.33
N GLN A 153 -16.22 -4.15 -0.33
CA GLN A 153 -16.57 -5.44 0.25
C GLN A 153 -15.29 -6.22 0.61
N ASN A 154 -15.26 -6.75 1.82
CA ASN A 154 -14.16 -7.58 2.32
C ASN A 154 -12.80 -6.89 2.48
N LYS A 155 -12.73 -5.57 2.40
CA LYS A 155 -11.50 -4.79 2.61
C LYS A 155 -11.70 -3.70 3.67
N TYR A 156 -10.66 -3.43 4.43
CA TYR A 156 -10.64 -2.30 5.37
C TYR A 156 -10.46 -0.98 4.61
N VAL A 157 -11.41 -0.06 4.80
CA VAL A 157 -11.38 1.29 4.22
C VAL A 157 -11.69 2.28 5.34
N ASN A 158 -10.67 2.82 5.98
CA ASN A 158 -10.80 3.76 7.10
C ASN A 158 -11.45 5.10 6.71
N GLU A 159 -11.46 5.43 5.43
CA GLU A 159 -12.00 6.70 4.90
C GLU A 159 -13.49 6.59 4.50
N ALA A 160 -14.12 5.45 4.70
CA ALA A 160 -15.52 5.23 4.33
C ALA A 160 -16.36 4.76 5.52
N VAL A 161 -17.61 5.22 5.57
CA VAL A 161 -18.57 4.79 6.61
C VAL A 161 -18.80 3.27 6.51
N GLY A 162 -18.59 2.56 7.63
CA GLY A 162 -18.72 1.10 7.69
C GLY A 162 -17.62 0.32 6.98
N GLY A 163 -16.54 0.97 6.58
CA GLY A 163 -15.41 0.34 5.88
C GLY A 163 -14.49 -0.50 6.77
N ASN A 164 -14.74 -0.57 8.08
CA ASN A 164 -13.98 -1.38 9.05
C ASN A 164 -14.52 -2.82 9.23
N ILE A 165 -15.66 -3.13 8.59
CA ILE A 165 -16.30 -4.45 8.68
C ILE A 165 -15.77 -5.32 7.54
N VAL A 166 -15.06 -6.40 7.88
CA VAL A 166 -14.44 -7.32 6.94
C VAL A 166 -14.87 -8.75 7.26
N SER A 167 -15.27 -9.49 6.25
CA SER A 167 -15.69 -10.91 6.40
C SER A 167 -14.48 -11.85 6.59
N VAL A 168 -14.76 -13.15 6.70
CA VAL A 168 -13.72 -14.19 6.72
C VAL A 168 -12.96 -14.21 5.38
N ALA A 169 -11.65 -14.41 5.41
CA ALA A 169 -10.81 -14.53 4.22
C ALA A 169 -11.03 -15.87 3.51
N GLY A 170 -10.82 -15.89 2.18
CA GLY A 170 -10.87 -17.13 1.41
C GLY A 170 -9.59 -17.96 1.54
N GLU A 171 -9.66 -19.24 1.18
CA GLU A 171 -8.53 -20.20 1.27
C GLU A 171 -7.29 -19.73 0.49
N GLU A 172 -7.48 -19.15 -0.68
CA GLU A 172 -6.36 -18.61 -1.48
C GLU A 172 -5.58 -17.53 -0.72
N TYR A 173 -6.28 -16.59 -0.10
CA TYR A 173 -5.66 -15.54 0.70
C TYR A 173 -4.88 -16.12 1.89
N GLU A 174 -5.49 -17.05 2.61
CA GLU A 174 -4.85 -17.70 3.78
C GLU A 174 -3.59 -18.47 3.37
N SER A 175 -3.59 -19.13 2.20
CA SER A 175 -2.42 -19.84 1.68
C SER A 175 -1.21 -18.95 1.35
N GLN A 176 -1.44 -17.66 1.12
CA GLN A 176 -0.39 -16.69 0.82
C GLN A 176 0.29 -16.15 2.09
N ILE A 177 -0.29 -16.38 3.28
CA ILE A 177 0.22 -15.81 4.55
C ILE A 177 1.44 -16.60 5.00
N ILE A 178 2.57 -15.92 5.11
CA ILE A 178 3.83 -16.50 5.59
C ILE A 178 4.16 -16.12 7.03
N ALA A 179 3.58 -15.01 7.52
CA ALA A 179 3.73 -14.59 8.92
C ALA A 179 2.54 -13.72 9.37
N LYS A 180 2.26 -13.77 10.69
CA LYS A 180 1.35 -12.84 11.41
C LYS A 180 2.11 -12.28 12.61
N ILE A 181 2.05 -10.95 12.79
CA ILE A 181 2.83 -10.19 13.79
C ILE A 181 1.93 -9.55 14.84
#